data_c26ed6d89ddeec88bded744c5f658db8
#
_entry.id   c26ed6d89ddeec88bded744c5f658db8
#
_cell.length_a   1.000
_cell.length_b   1.000
_cell.length_c   1.000
_cell.angle_alpha   90.00
_cell.angle_beta   90.00
_cell.angle_gamma   90.00
#
_symmetry.space_group_name_H-M   'P 1'
#
loop_
_entity.id
_entity.type
_entity.pdbx_description
1 polymer ?
#
loop_
_entity_poly.entity_id
_entity_poly.type
_entity_poly.pdbx_seq_one_letter_code
_entity_poly.pdbx_strand_id
1 'polypeptide(L)'
;MQQVSGLEYANVCPSVARYDFHSYSGGGRLNIGAAALKKGVNYTPRLLDIVYNCQLCGACGVSCNYAMDMEVLQPISEFRMQCVKDGKTHPALDRMIAGLKQTGSSVPVTGARGAWAAGLGLKDVAKDKTTTLLYAGDQASYEAAAQKIAQAAARLLGKAGVDFGIAGDAELSSGAAAYEAGYEAVFLEQAKQNAAYFKKAGITTLITVSP
;
A
#
# COMPACT_ATOMS: atom_id res chain seq x y z
N MET A 1 -13.40 -5.95 -17.57
CA MET A 1 -14.17 -7.20 -17.60
C MET A 1 -15.62 -6.80 -17.70
N GLN A 2 -16.31 -7.23 -18.76
CA GLN A 2 -17.75 -7.12 -18.80
C GLN A 2 -18.36 -8.10 -17.80
N GLN A 3 -19.42 -7.68 -17.10
CA GLN A 3 -20.26 -8.61 -16.37
C GLN A 3 -20.78 -9.69 -17.33
N VAL A 4 -20.34 -10.91 -17.15
CA VAL A 4 -20.99 -12.04 -17.81
C VAL A 4 -22.16 -12.41 -16.89
N SER A 5 -23.37 -12.09 -17.33
CA SER A 5 -24.58 -12.39 -16.55
C SER A 5 -24.64 -13.89 -16.22
N GLY A 6 -24.84 -14.20 -14.95
CA GLY A 6 -24.93 -15.59 -14.46
C GLY A 6 -23.61 -16.16 -13.90
N LEU A 7 -22.49 -15.42 -13.92
CA LEU A 7 -21.22 -15.86 -13.35
C LEU A 7 -20.79 -14.91 -12.23
N GLU A 8 -21.24 -15.17 -11.02
CA GLU A 8 -20.93 -14.33 -9.84
C GLU A 8 -19.43 -14.13 -9.61
N TYR A 9 -18.61 -15.14 -9.93
CA TYR A 9 -17.15 -15.05 -9.82
C TYR A 9 -16.49 -14.08 -10.84
N ALA A 10 -17.21 -13.64 -11.87
CA ALA A 10 -16.72 -12.63 -12.81
C ALA A 10 -16.84 -11.20 -12.27
N ASN A 11 -17.58 -11.01 -11.18
CA ASN A 11 -17.81 -9.73 -10.53
C ASN A 11 -16.73 -9.41 -9.47
N VAL A 12 -15.45 -9.45 -9.88
CA VAL A 12 -14.33 -9.34 -8.94
C VAL A 12 -13.87 -7.91 -8.68
N CYS A 13 -14.28 -6.94 -9.48
CA CYS A 13 -13.81 -5.56 -9.36
C CYS A 13 -14.70 -4.74 -8.41
N PRO A 14 -14.21 -4.32 -7.21
CA PRO A 14 -15.00 -3.54 -6.26
C PRO A 14 -15.42 -2.17 -6.83
N SER A 15 -14.61 -1.57 -7.69
CA SER A 15 -14.96 -0.31 -8.34
C SER A 15 -16.11 -0.47 -9.33
N VAL A 16 -16.13 -1.57 -10.10
CA VAL A 16 -17.27 -1.87 -11.01
C VAL A 16 -18.52 -2.15 -10.20
N ALA A 17 -18.41 -2.93 -9.12
CA ALA A 17 -19.55 -3.22 -8.25
C ALA A 17 -20.18 -1.95 -7.66
N ARG A 18 -19.35 -0.93 -7.36
CA ARG A 18 -19.83 0.34 -6.81
C ARG A 18 -20.41 1.29 -7.86
N TYR A 19 -19.75 1.44 -9.01
CA TYR A 19 -20.06 2.49 -9.98
C TYR A 19 -20.82 2.00 -11.20
N ASP A 20 -20.92 0.69 -11.38
CA ASP A 20 -21.60 0.00 -12.51
C ASP A 20 -21.27 0.59 -13.89
N PHE A 21 -20.01 0.98 -14.08
CA PHE A 21 -19.57 1.59 -15.33
C PHE A 21 -18.19 1.07 -15.75
N HIS A 22 -18.04 0.72 -17.03
CA HIS A 22 -16.86 0.05 -17.58
C HIS A 22 -15.55 0.81 -17.35
N SER A 23 -15.55 2.16 -17.36
CA SER A 23 -14.34 2.95 -17.12
C SER A 23 -13.69 2.67 -15.76
N TYR A 24 -14.46 2.16 -14.78
CA TYR A 24 -13.95 1.77 -13.47
C TYR A 24 -13.39 0.35 -13.42
N SER A 25 -13.44 -0.42 -14.52
CA SER A 25 -12.80 -1.73 -14.62
C SER A 25 -11.30 -1.60 -14.93
N GLY A 26 -10.55 -2.70 -14.78
CA GLY A 26 -9.16 -2.78 -15.23
C GLY A 26 -9.01 -2.46 -16.71
N GLY A 27 -9.84 -3.08 -17.57
CA GLY A 27 -9.82 -2.83 -19.01
C GLY A 27 -10.20 -1.40 -19.38
N GLY A 28 -11.18 -0.80 -18.68
CA GLY A 28 -11.55 0.59 -18.88
C GLY A 28 -10.39 1.54 -18.56
N ARG A 29 -9.68 1.30 -17.45
CA ARG A 29 -8.49 2.09 -17.08
C ARG A 29 -7.33 1.92 -18.05
N LEU A 30 -7.11 0.71 -18.58
CA LEU A 30 -6.11 0.47 -19.64
C LEU A 30 -6.43 1.28 -20.90
N ASN A 31 -7.69 1.32 -21.32
CA ASN A 31 -8.12 2.12 -22.47
C ASN A 31 -7.88 3.63 -22.23
N ILE A 32 -8.16 4.12 -21.03
CA ILE A 32 -7.86 5.51 -20.65
C ILE A 32 -6.35 5.76 -20.67
N GLY A 33 -5.54 4.87 -20.10
CA GLY A 33 -4.08 4.96 -20.13
C GLY A 33 -3.52 4.97 -21.55
N ALA A 34 -3.99 4.07 -22.43
CA ALA A 34 -3.61 4.03 -23.84
C ALA A 34 -3.99 5.32 -24.59
N ALA A 35 -5.16 5.90 -24.29
CA ALA A 35 -5.57 7.18 -24.87
C ALA A 35 -4.70 8.33 -24.33
N ALA A 36 -4.32 8.31 -23.06
CA ALA A 36 -3.44 9.31 -22.46
C ALA A 36 -2.04 9.30 -23.13
N LEU A 37 -1.46 8.13 -23.37
CA LEU A 37 -0.19 8.00 -24.10
C LEU A 37 -0.25 8.63 -25.49
N LYS A 38 -1.38 8.57 -26.16
CA LYS A 38 -1.63 9.21 -27.46
C LYS A 38 -1.99 10.70 -27.33
N LYS A 39 -1.88 11.29 -26.14
CA LYS A 39 -2.31 12.67 -25.84
C LYS A 39 -3.78 12.95 -26.18
N GLY A 40 -4.61 11.92 -26.20
CA GLY A 40 -6.04 11.98 -26.57
C GLY A 40 -7.00 12.19 -25.39
N VAL A 41 -6.49 12.45 -24.15
CA VAL A 41 -7.33 12.68 -22.99
C VAL A 41 -6.97 13.97 -22.26
N ASN A 42 -8.00 14.62 -21.72
CA ASN A 42 -7.82 15.72 -20.78
C ASN A 42 -7.91 15.20 -19.35
N TYR A 43 -6.97 15.61 -18.50
CA TYR A 43 -7.01 15.31 -17.07
C TYR A 43 -8.13 16.10 -16.38
N THR A 44 -9.33 15.55 -16.41
CA THR A 44 -10.46 16.10 -15.66
C THR A 44 -10.50 15.52 -14.25
N PRO A 45 -11.18 16.18 -13.28
CA PRO A 45 -11.40 15.59 -11.95
C PRO A 45 -12.04 14.20 -12.04
N ARG A 46 -12.97 14.00 -12.99
CA ARG A 46 -13.62 12.69 -13.20
C ARG A 46 -12.64 11.62 -13.68
N LEU A 47 -11.69 11.97 -14.55
CA LEU A 47 -10.67 11.03 -15.00
C LEU A 47 -9.79 10.60 -13.84
N LEU A 48 -9.31 11.54 -13.02
CA LEU A 48 -8.52 11.26 -11.82
C LEU A 48 -9.30 10.39 -10.83
N ASP A 49 -10.59 10.69 -10.63
CA ASP A 49 -11.49 9.90 -9.81
C ASP A 49 -11.55 8.43 -10.30
N ILE A 50 -11.71 8.21 -11.61
CA ILE A 50 -11.70 6.86 -12.20
C ILE A 50 -10.38 6.14 -11.95
N VAL A 51 -9.26 6.82 -12.16
CA VAL A 51 -7.91 6.25 -12.00
C VAL A 51 -7.64 5.86 -10.53
N TYR A 52 -7.97 6.75 -9.60
CA TYR A 52 -7.65 6.57 -8.18
C TYR A 52 -8.70 5.76 -7.40
N ASN A 53 -9.89 5.53 -7.93
CA ASN A 53 -10.83 4.56 -7.37
C ASN A 53 -10.47 3.09 -7.67
N CYS A 54 -9.33 2.80 -8.28
CA CYS A 54 -8.76 1.46 -8.35
C CYS A 54 -8.09 1.12 -7.01
N GLN A 55 -8.39 -0.02 -6.44
CA GLN A 55 -7.75 -0.48 -5.19
C GLN A 55 -6.44 -1.25 -5.44
N LEU A 56 -5.99 -1.33 -6.68
CA LEU A 56 -4.80 -2.10 -7.09
C LEU A 56 -4.80 -3.55 -6.57
N CYS A 57 -5.96 -4.14 -6.38
CA CYS A 57 -6.12 -5.48 -5.79
C CYS A 57 -5.67 -6.65 -6.68
N GLY A 58 -5.30 -6.40 -7.94
CA GLY A 58 -4.78 -7.40 -8.88
C GLY A 58 -5.80 -8.37 -9.47
N ALA A 59 -7.06 -8.39 -9.02
CA ALA A 59 -8.06 -9.36 -9.46
C ALA A 59 -8.30 -9.35 -10.99
N CYS A 60 -8.24 -8.17 -11.62
CA CYS A 60 -8.31 -8.08 -13.09
C CYS A 60 -7.04 -8.61 -13.76
N GLY A 61 -5.86 -8.43 -13.14
CA GLY A 61 -4.60 -8.97 -13.62
C GLY A 61 -4.62 -10.49 -13.66
N VAL A 62 -5.05 -11.15 -12.58
CA VAL A 62 -5.15 -12.62 -12.52
C VAL A 62 -5.96 -13.17 -13.70
N SER A 63 -7.13 -12.59 -13.98
CA SER A 63 -7.98 -13.05 -15.07
C SER A 63 -7.37 -12.79 -16.46
N CYS A 64 -6.77 -11.62 -16.67
CA CYS A 64 -6.19 -11.25 -17.96
C CYS A 64 -4.87 -12.00 -18.22
N ASN A 65 -4.07 -12.22 -17.22
CA ASN A 65 -2.82 -12.98 -17.32
C ASN A 65 -3.13 -14.44 -17.71
N TYR A 66 -4.08 -15.08 -17.01
CA TYR A 66 -4.46 -16.45 -17.32
C TYR A 66 -5.05 -16.62 -18.73
N ALA A 67 -5.91 -15.68 -19.17
CA ALA A 67 -6.62 -15.82 -20.43
C ALA A 67 -5.84 -15.32 -21.66
N MET A 68 -4.97 -14.32 -21.49
CA MET A 68 -4.38 -13.56 -22.60
C MET A 68 -2.91 -13.23 -22.39
N ASP A 69 -2.27 -13.72 -21.33
CA ASP A 69 -0.90 -13.39 -20.94
C ASP A 69 -0.66 -11.85 -20.88
N MET A 70 -1.66 -11.12 -20.35
CA MET A 70 -1.66 -9.66 -20.33
C MET A 70 -1.57 -9.15 -18.90
N GLU A 71 -0.54 -8.33 -18.64
CA GLU A 71 -0.39 -7.59 -17.38
C GLU A 71 -1.32 -6.36 -17.39
N VAL A 72 -2.09 -6.20 -16.32
CA VAL A 72 -3.07 -5.11 -16.18
C VAL A 72 -2.73 -4.16 -15.05
N LEU A 73 -2.20 -4.69 -13.95
CA LEU A 73 -1.99 -3.91 -12.73
C LEU A 73 -0.84 -2.92 -12.88
N GLN A 74 0.28 -3.37 -13.42
CA GLN A 74 1.45 -2.52 -13.60
C GLN A 74 1.17 -1.30 -14.49
N PRO A 75 0.55 -1.41 -15.69
CA PRO A 75 0.18 -0.24 -16.48
C PRO A 75 -0.74 0.74 -15.75
N ILE A 76 -1.64 0.27 -14.87
CA ILE A 76 -2.48 1.15 -14.07
C ILE A 76 -1.64 1.93 -13.04
N SER A 77 -0.67 1.27 -12.41
CA SER A 77 0.28 1.90 -11.47
C SER A 77 1.16 2.92 -12.18
N GLU A 78 1.71 2.57 -13.34
CA GLU A 78 2.52 3.47 -14.17
C GLU A 78 1.72 4.69 -14.65
N PHE A 79 0.44 4.51 -14.94
CA PHE A 79 -0.43 5.63 -15.29
C PHE A 79 -0.62 6.59 -14.10
N ARG A 80 -0.74 6.09 -12.86
CA ARG A 80 -0.72 6.96 -11.68
C ARG A 80 0.59 7.72 -11.53
N MET A 81 1.73 7.06 -11.77
CA MET A 81 3.04 7.72 -11.76
C MET A 81 3.11 8.80 -12.84
N GLN A 82 2.54 8.56 -14.02
CA GLN A 82 2.46 9.57 -15.07
C GLN A 82 1.56 10.74 -14.67
N CYS A 83 0.41 10.49 -14.03
CA CYS A 83 -0.43 11.56 -13.49
C CYS A 83 0.34 12.46 -12.52
N VAL A 84 1.14 11.88 -11.62
CA VAL A 84 1.99 12.64 -10.69
C VAL A 84 3.07 13.44 -11.43
N LYS A 85 3.75 12.84 -12.41
CA LYS A 85 4.76 13.51 -13.25
C LYS A 85 4.18 14.71 -14.00
N ASP A 86 2.94 14.60 -14.44
CA ASP A 86 2.22 15.67 -15.16
C ASP A 86 1.61 16.72 -14.21
N GLY A 87 1.80 16.59 -12.90
CA GLY A 87 1.22 17.46 -11.88
C GLY A 87 -0.31 17.37 -11.81
N LYS A 88 -0.88 16.22 -12.20
CA LYS A 88 -2.32 15.94 -12.22
C LYS A 88 -2.65 14.94 -11.12
N THR A 89 -2.68 15.42 -9.89
CA THR A 89 -2.84 14.62 -8.68
C THR A 89 -4.24 14.76 -8.09
N HIS A 90 -4.61 13.80 -7.23
CA HIS A 90 -5.87 13.88 -6.49
C HIS A 90 -5.63 14.58 -5.13
N PRO A 91 -6.40 15.63 -4.76
CA PRO A 91 -6.13 16.43 -3.56
C PRO A 91 -6.07 15.64 -2.24
N ALA A 92 -6.81 14.52 -2.14
CA ALA A 92 -6.74 13.66 -0.96
C ALA A 92 -5.38 12.98 -0.83
N LEU A 93 -4.79 12.56 -1.97
CA LEU A 93 -3.47 11.93 -2.00
C LEU A 93 -2.36 12.95 -1.73
N ASP A 94 -2.48 14.16 -2.24
CA ASP A 94 -1.54 15.25 -1.93
C ASP A 94 -1.46 15.49 -0.43
N ARG A 95 -2.61 15.51 0.27
CA ARG A 95 -2.64 15.64 1.74
C ARG A 95 -1.99 14.45 2.45
N MET A 96 -2.24 13.22 1.99
CA MET A 96 -1.60 12.01 2.54
C MET A 96 -0.08 12.08 2.37
N ILE A 97 0.40 12.45 1.19
CA ILE A 97 1.84 12.59 0.91
C ILE A 97 2.48 13.72 1.75
N ALA A 98 1.79 14.84 1.92
CA ALA A 98 2.26 15.90 2.81
C ALA A 98 2.36 15.40 4.26
N GLY A 99 1.36 14.66 4.75
CA GLY A 99 1.38 14.00 6.05
C GLY A 99 2.56 13.03 6.19
N LEU A 100 2.76 12.15 5.20
CA LEU A 100 3.88 11.20 5.20
C LEU A 100 5.24 11.91 5.29
N LYS A 101 5.44 12.98 4.53
CA LYS A 101 6.69 13.77 4.59
C LYS A 101 6.88 14.50 5.91
N GLN A 102 5.81 14.97 6.54
CA GLN A 102 5.86 15.74 7.77
C GLN A 102 5.98 14.86 9.02
N THR A 103 5.26 13.75 9.07
CA THR A 103 5.10 12.92 10.28
C THR A 103 5.72 11.54 10.15
N GLY A 104 6.19 11.14 8.97
CA GLY A 104 6.67 9.78 8.68
C GLY A 104 5.54 8.74 8.62
N SER A 105 4.27 9.16 8.48
CA SER A 105 3.11 8.26 8.42
C SER A 105 2.15 8.64 7.31
N SER A 106 1.64 7.64 6.60
CA SER A 106 0.60 7.80 5.58
C SER A 106 -0.81 7.91 6.17
N VAL A 107 -0.98 7.65 7.47
CA VAL A 107 -2.22 7.79 8.22
C VAL A 107 -2.06 8.85 9.33
N PRO A 108 -3.17 9.40 9.85
CA PRO A 108 -3.09 10.37 10.96
C PRO A 108 -2.38 9.80 12.18
N VAL A 109 -1.41 10.55 12.70
CA VAL A 109 -0.65 10.16 13.90
C VAL A 109 -1.50 10.47 15.14
N THR A 110 -1.81 9.45 15.93
CA THR A 110 -2.65 9.54 17.14
C THR A 110 -1.87 9.34 18.42
N GLY A 111 -0.57 9.12 18.37
CA GLY A 111 0.31 8.88 19.53
C GLY A 111 1.69 8.40 19.14
N ALA A 112 2.40 7.77 20.06
CA ALA A 112 3.68 7.14 19.79
C ALA A 112 3.50 5.90 18.88
N ARG A 113 4.37 5.72 17.88
CA ARG A 113 4.28 4.62 16.91
C ARG A 113 4.34 3.25 17.58
N GLY A 114 5.18 3.10 18.61
CA GLY A 114 5.33 1.86 19.38
C GLY A 114 4.25 1.61 20.44
N ALA A 115 3.29 2.51 20.62
CA ALA A 115 2.30 2.42 21.71
C ALA A 115 1.44 1.15 21.68
N TRP A 116 1.21 0.56 20.50
CA TRP A 116 0.47 -0.68 20.33
C TRP A 116 1.08 -1.88 21.06
N ALA A 117 2.41 -1.84 21.29
CA ALA A 117 3.16 -2.91 21.95
C ALA A 117 3.24 -2.79 23.48
N ALA A 118 2.62 -1.76 24.05
CA ALA A 118 2.65 -1.53 25.50
C ALA A 118 2.16 -2.76 26.27
N GLY A 119 2.92 -3.16 27.30
CA GLY A 119 2.59 -4.31 28.16
C GLY A 119 2.85 -5.69 27.56
N LEU A 120 3.39 -5.80 26.32
CA LEU A 120 3.68 -7.10 25.71
C LEU A 120 5.10 -7.62 26.00
N GLY A 121 5.97 -6.79 26.60
CA GLY A 121 7.36 -7.20 26.92
C GLY A 121 8.20 -7.56 25.71
N LEU A 122 7.97 -6.94 24.55
CA LEU A 122 8.67 -7.22 23.30
C LEU A 122 10.09 -6.64 23.32
N LYS A 123 11.02 -7.33 22.66
CA LYS A 123 12.39 -6.87 22.44
C LYS A 123 12.41 -5.62 21.55
N ASP A 124 13.37 -4.74 21.80
CA ASP A 124 13.70 -3.61 20.93
C ASP A 124 14.88 -4.03 20.03
N VAL A 125 14.68 -4.09 18.73
CA VAL A 125 15.72 -4.54 17.78
C VAL A 125 16.98 -3.67 17.80
N ALA A 126 16.90 -2.44 18.28
CA ALA A 126 18.05 -1.56 18.40
C ALA A 126 18.90 -1.84 19.64
N LYS A 127 18.34 -2.47 20.67
CA LYS A 127 18.98 -2.74 21.96
C LYS A 127 19.24 -4.21 22.20
N ASP A 128 18.28 -5.04 21.80
CA ASP A 128 18.32 -6.47 22.03
C ASP A 128 18.90 -7.19 20.81
N LYS A 129 19.69 -8.24 21.05
CA LYS A 129 20.31 -9.01 19.96
C LYS A 129 19.27 -9.93 19.30
N THR A 130 18.44 -9.38 18.42
CA THR A 130 17.54 -10.14 17.56
C THR A 130 17.67 -9.67 16.11
N THR A 131 17.57 -10.61 15.17
CA THR A 131 17.69 -10.33 13.72
C THR A 131 16.35 -10.37 13.01
N THR A 132 15.28 -10.68 13.73
CA THR A 132 13.90 -10.74 13.20
C THR A 132 13.11 -9.54 13.71
N LEU A 133 12.60 -8.73 12.79
CA LEU A 133 11.75 -7.59 13.08
C LEU A 133 10.29 -7.92 12.78
N LEU A 134 9.41 -7.78 13.76
CA LEU A 134 7.97 -7.67 13.53
C LEU A 134 7.67 -6.21 13.18
N TYR A 135 7.41 -5.99 11.89
CA TYR A 135 7.11 -4.69 11.32
C TYR A 135 5.60 -4.45 11.33
N ALA A 136 5.15 -3.46 12.10
CA ALA A 136 3.73 -3.18 12.29
C ALA A 136 3.13 -2.36 11.14
N GLY A 137 3.87 -1.38 10.62
CA GLY A 137 3.40 -0.44 9.61
C GLY A 137 2.50 0.67 10.18
N ASP A 138 2.11 1.60 9.30
CA ASP A 138 1.42 2.82 9.72
C ASP A 138 0.05 2.54 10.37
N GLN A 139 -0.77 1.69 9.76
CA GLN A 139 -2.12 1.40 10.25
C GLN A 139 -2.09 0.73 11.63
N ALA A 140 -1.27 -0.31 11.80
CA ALA A 140 -1.17 -1.00 13.08
C ALA A 140 -0.48 -0.14 14.16
N SER A 141 0.23 0.91 13.77
CA SER A 141 0.77 1.87 14.74
C SER A 141 -0.29 2.81 15.31
N TYR A 142 -1.29 3.22 14.51
CA TYR A 142 -2.18 4.32 14.89
C TYR A 142 -3.67 4.00 14.89
N GLU A 143 -4.12 2.93 14.23
CA GLU A 143 -5.52 2.55 14.16
C GLU A 143 -5.85 1.44 15.16
N ALA A 144 -6.78 1.69 16.08
CA ALA A 144 -7.11 0.77 17.18
C ALA A 144 -7.52 -0.65 16.73
N ALA A 145 -8.17 -0.78 15.57
CA ALA A 145 -8.52 -2.09 15.02
C ALA A 145 -7.30 -2.85 14.53
N ALA A 146 -6.39 -2.17 13.79
CA ALA A 146 -5.18 -2.74 13.25
C ALA A 146 -4.13 -3.04 14.34
N GLN A 147 -4.09 -2.25 15.43
CA GLN A 147 -3.26 -2.53 16.61
C GLN A 147 -3.55 -3.91 17.21
N LYS A 148 -4.83 -4.32 17.25
CA LYS A 148 -5.22 -5.65 17.75
C LYS A 148 -4.64 -6.77 16.90
N ILE A 149 -4.48 -6.56 15.59
CA ILE A 149 -3.86 -7.53 14.67
C ILE A 149 -2.38 -7.67 15.01
N ALA A 150 -1.64 -6.56 15.13
CA ALA A 150 -0.22 -6.59 15.50
C ALA A 150 0.01 -7.23 16.87
N GLN A 151 -0.84 -6.92 17.87
CA GLN A 151 -0.80 -7.54 19.18
C GLN A 151 -1.06 -9.04 19.14
N ALA A 152 -2.02 -9.49 18.33
CA ALA A 152 -2.32 -10.91 18.15
C ALA A 152 -1.14 -11.63 17.48
N ALA A 153 -0.56 -11.04 16.44
CA ALA A 153 0.62 -11.57 15.78
C ALA A 153 1.80 -11.70 16.75
N ALA A 154 2.08 -10.67 17.55
CA ALA A 154 3.15 -10.71 18.54
C ALA A 154 2.95 -11.83 19.58
N ARG A 155 1.71 -12.00 20.08
CA ARG A 155 1.39 -13.10 21.01
C ARG A 155 1.55 -14.47 20.38
N LEU A 156 1.14 -14.65 19.13
CA LEU A 156 1.28 -15.91 18.38
C LEU A 156 2.73 -16.26 18.18
N LEU A 157 3.56 -15.30 17.72
CA LEU A 157 4.99 -15.49 17.54
C LEU A 157 5.68 -15.85 18.86
N GLY A 158 5.35 -15.16 19.95
CA GLY A 158 5.86 -15.47 21.28
C GLY A 158 5.49 -16.89 21.73
N LYS A 159 4.22 -17.32 21.54
CA LYS A 159 3.79 -18.69 21.83
C LYS A 159 4.49 -19.74 20.96
N ALA A 160 4.82 -19.40 19.73
CA ALA A 160 5.55 -20.26 18.81
C ALA A 160 7.07 -20.32 19.12
N GLY A 161 7.54 -19.58 20.12
CA GLY A 161 8.97 -19.52 20.48
C GLY A 161 9.85 -18.82 19.46
N VAL A 162 9.27 -17.97 18.59
CA VAL A 162 10.04 -17.20 17.63
C VAL A 162 10.77 -16.08 18.35
N ASP A 163 12.09 -15.97 18.12
CA ASP A 163 12.86 -14.83 18.60
C ASP A 163 12.70 -13.63 17.65
N PHE A 164 12.01 -12.59 18.10
CA PHE A 164 11.76 -11.38 17.34
C PHE A 164 11.73 -10.15 18.23
N GLY A 165 11.84 -8.98 17.63
CA GLY A 165 11.68 -7.69 18.27
C GLY A 165 10.88 -6.74 17.41
N ILE A 166 10.68 -5.52 17.92
CA ILE A 166 10.03 -4.40 17.24
C ILE A 166 10.98 -3.21 17.17
N ALA A 167 10.75 -2.31 16.23
CA ALA A 167 11.49 -1.05 16.17
C ALA A 167 10.83 0.07 17.01
N GLY A 168 9.61 -0.15 17.48
CA GLY A 168 8.87 0.84 18.28
C GLY A 168 8.75 2.17 17.56
N ASP A 169 9.10 3.26 18.25
CA ASP A 169 9.03 4.61 17.68
C ASP A 169 10.07 4.88 16.58
N ALA A 170 11.08 4.03 16.44
CA ALA A 170 12.08 4.12 15.39
C ALA A 170 11.61 3.45 14.07
N GLU A 171 10.46 2.78 14.05
CA GLU A 171 9.90 2.20 12.83
C GLU A 171 9.49 3.31 11.86
N LEU A 172 9.88 3.15 10.60
CA LEU A 172 9.53 4.09 9.52
C LEU A 172 8.36 3.55 8.71
N SER A 173 7.61 4.42 8.04
CA SER A 173 6.61 4.00 7.04
C SER A 173 7.26 3.17 5.93
N SER A 174 6.55 2.17 5.41
CA SER A 174 7.00 1.42 4.23
C SER A 174 7.05 2.27 2.95
N GLY A 175 6.26 3.34 2.91
CA GLY A 175 6.06 4.15 1.71
C GLY A 175 5.12 3.52 0.68
N ALA A 176 4.55 2.35 0.94
CA ALA A 176 3.66 1.65 0.00
C ALA A 176 2.50 2.52 -0.48
N ALA A 177 1.86 3.28 0.42
CA ALA A 177 0.79 4.20 0.08
C ALA A 177 1.23 5.29 -0.92
N ALA A 178 2.50 5.75 -0.84
CA ALA A 178 3.05 6.68 -1.80
C ALA A 178 3.26 6.01 -3.18
N TYR A 179 3.77 4.79 -3.21
CA TYR A 179 3.90 4.01 -4.45
C TYR A 179 2.55 3.79 -5.13
N GLU A 180 1.57 3.31 -4.39
CA GLU A 180 0.20 3.08 -4.87
C GLU A 180 -0.46 4.36 -5.39
N ALA A 181 -0.15 5.51 -4.80
CA ALA A 181 -0.61 6.80 -5.25
C ALA A 181 0.16 7.38 -6.45
N GLY A 182 1.24 6.70 -6.90
CA GLY A 182 2.07 7.11 -8.04
C GLY A 182 3.24 8.04 -7.67
N TYR A 183 3.49 8.30 -6.39
CA TYR A 183 4.60 9.13 -5.91
C TYR A 183 5.88 8.29 -5.72
N GLU A 184 6.37 7.72 -6.82
CA GLU A 184 7.52 6.79 -6.84
C GLU A 184 8.75 7.36 -6.11
N ALA A 185 9.08 8.64 -6.32
CA ALA A 185 10.26 9.25 -5.69
C ALA A 185 10.15 9.27 -4.16
N VAL A 186 8.94 9.48 -3.62
CA VAL A 186 8.68 9.45 -2.17
C VAL A 186 8.82 8.05 -1.63
N PHE A 187 8.29 7.05 -2.35
CA PHE A 187 8.46 5.65 -2.00
C PHE A 187 9.94 5.24 -1.99
N LEU A 188 10.70 5.56 -3.03
CA LEU A 188 12.12 5.20 -3.13
C LEU A 188 12.95 5.80 -1.99
N GLU A 189 12.63 7.02 -1.55
CA GLU A 189 13.28 7.62 -0.41
C GLU A 189 12.98 6.87 0.90
N GLN A 190 11.72 6.52 1.14
CA GLN A 190 11.32 5.69 2.30
C GLN A 190 11.97 4.31 2.26
N ALA A 191 12.01 3.67 1.10
CA ALA A 191 12.65 2.37 0.92
C ALA A 191 14.16 2.41 1.25
N LYS A 192 14.87 3.45 0.80
CA LYS A 192 16.30 3.67 1.14
C LYS A 192 16.51 3.84 2.64
N GLN A 193 15.67 4.64 3.30
CA GLN A 193 15.75 4.86 4.74
C GLN A 193 15.49 3.57 5.51
N ASN A 194 14.46 2.79 5.15
CA ASN A 194 14.19 1.49 5.74
C ASN A 194 15.35 0.51 5.53
N ALA A 195 15.90 0.42 4.32
CA ALA A 195 17.04 -0.47 4.03
C ALA A 195 18.27 -0.10 4.87
N ALA A 196 18.56 1.19 5.01
CA ALA A 196 19.64 1.68 5.86
C ALA A 196 19.41 1.35 7.34
N TYR A 197 18.19 1.53 7.83
CA TYR A 197 17.79 1.18 9.19
C TYR A 197 17.94 -0.32 9.45
N PHE A 198 17.41 -1.18 8.59
CA PHE A 198 17.48 -2.63 8.73
C PHE A 198 18.93 -3.11 8.74
N LYS A 199 19.75 -2.59 7.83
CA LYS A 199 21.18 -2.90 7.79
C LYS A 199 21.89 -2.50 9.08
N LYS A 200 21.63 -1.30 9.59
CA LYS A 200 22.21 -0.77 10.84
C LYS A 200 21.78 -1.60 12.05
N ALA A 201 20.52 -2.02 12.11
CA ALA A 201 19.98 -2.82 13.20
C ALA A 201 20.30 -4.33 13.07
N GLY A 202 20.97 -4.78 12.00
CA GLY A 202 21.30 -6.17 11.76
C GLY A 202 20.09 -7.07 11.47
N ILE A 203 19.02 -6.51 10.92
CA ILE A 203 17.80 -7.25 10.59
C ILE A 203 18.00 -8.07 9.33
N THR A 204 17.74 -9.37 9.42
CA THR A 204 17.81 -10.33 8.30
C THR A 204 16.45 -10.90 7.94
N THR A 205 15.49 -10.83 8.85
CA THR A 205 14.13 -11.35 8.66
C THR A 205 13.09 -10.30 9.01
N LEU A 206 12.14 -10.10 8.13
CA LEU A 206 10.97 -9.25 8.35
C LEU A 206 9.72 -10.11 8.45
N ILE A 207 8.92 -9.87 9.48
CA ILE A 207 7.57 -10.41 9.63
C ILE A 207 6.63 -9.22 9.56
N THR A 208 5.66 -9.25 8.65
CA THR A 208 4.67 -8.18 8.48
C THR A 208 3.29 -8.66 8.88
N VAL A 209 2.43 -7.74 9.35
CA VAL A 209 1.01 -8.01 9.67
C VAL A 209 0.08 -7.63 8.51
N SER A 210 0.63 -7.07 7.46
CA SER A 210 -0.06 -6.73 6.22
C SER A 210 0.81 -7.14 5.03
N PRO A 211 0.20 -7.60 3.94
CA PRO A 211 0.92 -7.95 2.71
C PRO A 211 1.60 -6.75 2.09
#